data_0642c686a321ba4139d852104f9c33db
#
_entry.id   0642c686a321ba4139d852104f9c33db
#
_cell.length_a   1.000
_cell.length_b   1.000
_cell.length_c   1.000
_cell.angle_alpha   90.00
_cell.angle_beta   90.00
_cell.angle_gamma   90.00
#
_symmetry.space_group_name_H-M   'P 1'
#
loop_
_entity.id
_entity.type
_entity.pdbx_description
1 polymer ?
#
loop_
_entity_poly.entity_id
_entity_poly.type
_entity_poly.pdbx_seq_one_letter_code
_entity_poly.pdbx_strand_id
1 'polypeptide(L)'
;MSSFIRRRSISRLAAGAAAIALIGPLTMMSGQAAAADQDPAAQVIQRTADELIRIKADTAREAAILRLLQAEFDLNYMGRSALATHWDQATPEQRERFLKVQANAEAHAYAQRFAQYAGQRLTVTRVSPRGNGVSLVDSTLDQSNGEPVAIQWEVHNDGQRPRVVDVKVGGVSMVLTRRSDYNSYIRTHGGQVEPLIAELEARAKR
;
A
#
# COMPACT_ATOMS: atom_id res chain seq x y z
N MET A 1 -25.15 -75.19 10.17
CA MET A 1 -24.55 -76.22 9.31
C MET A 1 -23.22 -75.59 8.87
N SER A 2 -22.24 -76.06 9.51
CA SER A 2 -21.05 -76.87 9.13
C SER A 2 -20.03 -75.99 8.39
N SER A 3 -18.99 -75.64 9.07
CA SER A 3 -17.68 -76.30 9.20
C SER A 3 -16.85 -76.18 7.92
N PHE A 4 -15.67 -75.59 7.96
CA PHE A 4 -14.42 -76.35 8.04
C PHE A 4 -13.21 -75.38 8.21
N ILE A 5 -12.48 -75.73 9.24
CA ILE A 5 -11.17 -75.31 9.65
C ILE A 5 -10.12 -75.78 8.61
N ARG A 6 -9.12 -74.95 8.30
CA ARG A 6 -7.73 -75.46 8.14
C ARG A 6 -6.67 -74.41 8.50
N ARG A 7 -5.97 -74.71 9.55
CA ARG A 7 -4.66 -74.18 9.95
C ARG A 7 -3.56 -74.69 9.03
N ARG A 8 -2.56 -73.85 8.79
CA ARG A 8 -1.12 -74.20 8.70
C ARG A 8 -0.40 -72.83 8.71
N SER A 9 0.26 -72.48 9.72
CA SER A 9 1.59 -72.70 10.33
C SER A 9 2.78 -72.27 9.46
N ILE A 10 3.47 -71.27 9.98
CA ILE A 10 4.90 -71.04 10.16
C ILE A 10 5.74 -70.72 8.92
N SER A 11 6.29 -69.52 8.86
CA SER A 11 7.75 -69.36 8.87
C SER A 11 8.16 -67.92 9.17
N ARG A 12 8.96 -67.75 10.21
CA ARG A 12 9.69 -66.55 10.59
C ARG A 12 10.78 -66.27 9.55
N LEU A 13 10.94 -65.01 9.16
CA LEU A 13 12.27 -64.49 8.85
C LEU A 13 12.32 -63.01 9.20
N ALA A 14 13.39 -62.68 9.87
CA ALA A 14 13.69 -61.44 10.51
C ALA A 14 14.30 -60.40 9.55
N ALA A 15 14.35 -59.19 10.05
CA ALA A 15 15.33 -58.15 9.81
C ALA A 15 15.04 -57.12 8.69
N GLY A 16 15.08 -55.87 9.11
CA GLY A 16 15.33 -54.73 8.21
C GLY A 16 14.61 -53.48 8.71
N ALA A 17 14.99 -52.97 9.87
CA ALA A 17 14.63 -51.59 10.26
C ALA A 17 15.40 -50.63 9.37
N ALA A 18 14.72 -50.00 8.43
CA ALA A 18 15.21 -48.77 7.76
C ALA A 18 14.29 -47.65 8.21
N ALA A 19 14.72 -46.97 9.24
CA ALA A 19 14.14 -45.66 9.63
C ALA A 19 14.55 -44.63 8.56
N ILE A 20 13.69 -44.36 7.62
CA ILE A 20 13.81 -43.19 6.76
C ILE A 20 13.29 -42.01 7.55
N ALA A 21 14.21 -41.26 8.15
CA ALA A 21 13.91 -39.92 8.71
C ALA A 21 13.56 -39.01 7.53
N LEU A 22 12.25 -38.77 7.38
CA LEU A 22 11.75 -37.66 6.55
C LEU A 22 12.03 -36.36 7.32
N ILE A 23 13.25 -35.82 7.14
CA ILE A 23 13.55 -34.44 7.46
C ILE A 23 12.91 -33.61 6.34
N GLY A 24 11.66 -33.20 6.57
CA GLY A 24 11.01 -32.21 5.73
C GLY A 24 11.71 -30.85 5.89
N PRO A 25 11.91 -30.07 4.80
CA PRO A 25 12.50 -28.74 4.92
C PRO A 25 11.49 -27.76 5.50
N LEU A 26 11.53 -27.54 6.82
CA LEU A 26 10.72 -26.54 7.53
C LEU A 26 11.51 -25.25 7.75
N THR A 27 12.34 -24.81 6.80
CA THR A 27 13.22 -23.64 6.99
C THR A 27 13.27 -22.68 5.80
N MET A 28 12.12 -22.46 5.10
CA MET A 28 12.11 -21.50 3.98
C MET A 28 11.19 -20.28 4.19
N MET A 29 10.46 -20.14 5.30
CA MET A 29 9.59 -18.97 5.50
C MET A 29 10.25 -17.78 6.19
N SER A 30 11.33 -17.97 6.93
CA SER A 30 12.00 -16.89 7.65
C SER A 30 12.86 -15.97 6.77
N GLY A 31 13.32 -16.45 5.61
CA GLY A 31 14.20 -15.69 4.73
C GLY A 31 13.48 -14.64 3.87
N GLN A 32 12.20 -14.83 3.57
CA GLN A 32 11.46 -13.89 2.72
C GLN A 32 11.02 -12.62 3.48
N ALA A 33 10.67 -12.73 4.75
CA ALA A 33 10.32 -11.58 5.57
C ALA A 33 11.55 -10.69 5.85
N ALA A 34 12.69 -11.29 6.18
CA ALA A 34 13.93 -10.55 6.42
C ALA A 34 14.51 -9.87 5.15
N ALA A 35 14.29 -10.46 3.96
CA ALA A 35 14.67 -9.83 2.70
C ALA A 35 13.73 -8.69 2.30
N ALA A 36 12.45 -8.77 2.66
CA ALA A 36 11.49 -7.70 2.42
C ALA A 36 11.82 -6.44 3.22
N ASP A 37 12.27 -6.56 4.47
CA ASP A 37 12.62 -5.42 5.33
C ASP A 37 13.83 -4.62 4.81
N GLN A 38 14.71 -5.23 4.01
CA GLN A 38 15.87 -4.55 3.43
C GLN A 38 15.61 -3.95 2.05
N ASP A 39 14.47 -4.26 1.43
CA ASP A 39 14.11 -3.72 0.13
C ASP A 39 13.83 -2.22 0.22
N PRO A 40 14.45 -1.37 -0.62
CA PRO A 40 14.25 0.07 -0.59
C PRO A 40 12.79 0.50 -0.71
N ALA A 41 11.95 -0.25 -1.45
CA ALA A 41 10.51 0.02 -1.56
C ALA A 41 9.78 -0.29 -0.25
N ALA A 42 10.13 -1.37 0.46
CA ALA A 42 9.56 -1.66 1.78
C ALA A 42 9.97 -0.62 2.82
N GLN A 43 11.22 -0.17 2.78
CA GLN A 43 11.73 0.86 3.70
C GLN A 43 10.99 2.19 3.56
N VAL A 44 10.57 2.60 2.35
CA VAL A 44 9.71 3.79 2.17
C VAL A 44 8.41 3.63 2.96
N ILE A 45 7.77 2.46 2.85
CA ILE A 45 6.49 2.20 3.53
C ILE A 45 6.67 2.17 5.05
N GLN A 46 7.74 1.52 5.52
CA GLN A 46 8.02 1.47 6.96
C GLN A 46 8.30 2.87 7.53
N ARG A 47 9.16 3.67 6.86
CA ARG A 47 9.40 5.07 7.27
C ARG A 47 8.13 5.89 7.30
N THR A 48 7.27 5.74 6.29
CA THR A 48 5.98 6.44 6.23
C THR A 48 5.10 6.09 7.42
N ALA A 49 5.01 4.80 7.77
CA ALA A 49 4.24 4.34 8.93
C ALA A 49 4.82 4.85 10.25
N ASP A 50 6.13 4.73 10.43
CA ASP A 50 6.82 5.17 11.66
C ASP A 50 6.66 6.67 11.88
N GLU A 51 6.75 7.46 10.80
CA GLU A 51 6.60 8.92 10.90
C GLU A 51 5.15 9.32 11.19
N LEU A 52 4.18 8.65 10.58
CA LEU A 52 2.76 8.87 10.88
C LEU A 52 2.44 8.64 12.37
N ILE A 53 3.05 7.62 12.99
CA ILE A 53 2.88 7.34 14.43
C ILE A 53 3.46 8.48 15.28
N ARG A 54 4.55 9.13 14.83
CA ARG A 54 5.19 10.23 15.55
C ARG A 54 4.45 11.55 15.43
N ILE A 55 3.61 11.72 14.40
CA ILE A 55 2.86 12.95 14.17
C ILE A 55 1.76 13.08 15.23
N LYS A 56 1.92 14.09 16.11
CA LYS A 56 0.97 14.36 17.19
C LYS A 56 -0.35 14.93 16.67
N ALA A 57 -1.41 14.70 17.46
CA ALA A 57 -2.74 15.25 17.18
C ALA A 57 -2.86 16.71 17.67
N ASP A 58 -2.11 17.61 17.06
CA ASP A 58 -2.09 19.04 17.38
C ASP A 58 -2.35 19.90 16.14
N THR A 59 -2.30 21.21 16.29
CA THR A 59 -2.52 22.18 15.21
C THR A 59 -1.47 22.11 14.08
N ALA A 60 -0.31 21.48 14.32
CA ALA A 60 0.75 21.30 13.35
C ALA A 60 0.61 19.98 12.54
N ARG A 61 -0.38 19.14 12.86
CA ARG A 61 -0.57 17.81 12.25
C ARG A 61 -0.65 17.87 10.74
N GLU A 62 -1.46 18.74 10.18
CA GLU A 62 -1.65 18.86 8.73
C GLU A 62 -0.34 19.23 8.03
N ALA A 63 0.39 20.21 8.55
CA ALA A 63 1.69 20.59 8.01
C ALA A 63 2.73 19.45 8.13
N ALA A 64 2.68 18.66 9.19
CA ALA A 64 3.56 17.51 9.38
C ALA A 64 3.22 16.40 8.35
N ILE A 65 1.93 16.12 8.14
CA ILE A 65 1.48 15.16 7.12
C ILE A 65 1.85 15.65 5.72
N LEU A 66 1.68 16.94 5.40
CA LEU A 66 2.09 17.49 4.12
C LEU A 66 3.60 17.26 3.86
N ARG A 67 4.44 17.53 4.86
CA ARG A 67 5.89 17.26 4.75
C ARG A 67 6.19 15.78 4.52
N LEU A 68 5.49 14.89 5.23
CA LEU A 68 5.64 13.45 5.05
C LEU A 68 5.24 13.02 3.64
N LEU A 69 4.08 13.48 3.14
CA LEU A 69 3.64 13.20 1.78
C LEU A 69 4.64 13.71 0.74
N GLN A 70 5.13 14.94 0.88
CA GLN A 70 6.17 15.50 0.00
C GLN A 70 7.48 14.74 0.06
N ALA A 71 7.80 14.15 1.23
CA ALA A 71 9.01 13.39 1.43
C ALA A 71 8.94 12.00 0.81
N GLU A 72 7.86 11.25 0.99
CA GLU A 72 7.80 9.82 0.67
C GLU A 72 6.95 9.51 -0.58
N PHE A 73 6.14 10.46 -1.08
CA PHE A 73 5.27 10.27 -2.24
C PHE A 73 5.70 11.13 -3.42
N ASP A 74 5.49 10.63 -4.63
CA ASP A 74 5.58 11.44 -5.84
C ASP A 74 4.22 12.10 -6.12
N LEU A 75 3.95 13.19 -5.40
CA LEU A 75 2.69 13.93 -5.52
C LEU A 75 2.49 14.53 -6.92
N ASN A 76 3.57 14.83 -7.64
CA ASN A 76 3.49 15.33 -9.01
C ASN A 76 3.01 14.24 -9.96
N TYR A 77 3.59 13.04 -9.88
CA TYR A 77 3.15 11.90 -10.66
C TYR A 77 1.68 11.53 -10.34
N MET A 78 1.34 11.47 -9.06
CA MET A 78 -0.02 11.15 -8.60
C MET A 78 -1.03 12.18 -9.10
N GLY A 79 -0.72 13.48 -8.97
CA GLY A 79 -1.57 14.57 -9.42
C GLY A 79 -1.79 14.57 -10.94
N ARG A 80 -0.72 14.43 -11.73
CA ARG A 80 -0.83 14.27 -13.20
C ARG A 80 -1.69 13.07 -13.56
N SER A 81 -1.46 11.94 -12.92
CA SER A 81 -2.21 10.71 -13.16
C SER A 81 -3.69 10.84 -12.78
N ALA A 82 -4.00 11.58 -11.72
CA ALA A 82 -5.37 11.85 -11.30
C ALA A 82 -6.10 12.84 -12.24
N LEU A 83 -5.41 13.88 -12.73
CA LEU A 83 -5.99 14.84 -13.67
C LEU A 83 -6.14 14.24 -15.09
N ALA A 84 -5.34 13.23 -15.43
CA ALA A 84 -5.40 12.44 -16.66
C ALA A 84 -5.41 13.32 -17.92
N THR A 85 -6.39 13.16 -18.81
CA THR A 85 -6.51 13.91 -20.06
C THR A 85 -6.70 15.42 -19.85
N HIS A 86 -7.21 15.85 -18.70
CA HIS A 86 -7.34 17.26 -18.37
C HIS A 86 -6.00 17.93 -18.06
N TRP A 87 -4.96 17.14 -17.76
CA TRP A 87 -3.60 17.66 -17.57
C TRP A 87 -3.08 18.38 -18.80
N ASP A 88 -3.27 17.79 -19.99
CA ASP A 88 -2.77 18.37 -21.23
C ASP A 88 -3.56 19.62 -21.68
N GLN A 89 -4.81 19.73 -21.23
CA GLN A 89 -5.69 20.88 -21.48
C GLN A 89 -5.43 22.05 -20.51
N ALA A 90 -4.82 21.79 -19.36
CA ALA A 90 -4.51 22.81 -18.35
C ALA A 90 -3.30 23.65 -18.77
N THR A 91 -3.34 24.98 -18.48
CA THR A 91 -2.16 25.85 -18.66
C THR A 91 -1.04 25.48 -17.68
N PRO A 92 0.21 25.89 -17.94
CA PRO A 92 1.32 25.68 -17.01
C PRO A 92 0.99 26.21 -15.58
N GLU A 93 0.38 27.39 -15.48
CA GLU A 93 0.00 28.04 -14.23
C GLU A 93 -1.09 27.23 -13.50
N GLN A 94 -2.07 26.70 -14.25
CA GLN A 94 -3.11 25.82 -13.69
C GLN A 94 -2.53 24.52 -13.19
N ARG A 95 -1.58 23.91 -13.91
CA ARG A 95 -0.88 22.68 -13.48
C ARG A 95 -0.14 22.89 -12.17
N GLU A 96 0.63 23.98 -12.06
CA GLU A 96 1.37 24.31 -10.84
C GLU A 96 0.41 24.53 -9.64
N ARG A 97 -0.63 25.35 -9.83
CA ARG A 97 -1.64 25.59 -8.79
C ARG A 97 -2.34 24.29 -8.40
N PHE A 98 -2.74 23.49 -9.38
CA PHE A 98 -3.41 22.21 -9.13
C PHE A 98 -2.54 21.28 -8.27
N LEU A 99 -1.27 21.07 -8.61
CA LEU A 99 -0.37 20.19 -7.85
C LEU A 99 -0.22 20.67 -6.40
N LYS A 100 -0.11 21.97 -6.19
CA LYS A 100 -0.01 22.57 -4.85
C LYS A 100 -1.29 22.37 -4.04
N VAL A 101 -2.44 22.68 -4.61
CA VAL A 101 -3.72 22.58 -3.87
C VAL A 101 -4.14 21.13 -3.66
N GLN A 102 -3.86 20.25 -4.59
CA GLN A 102 -4.11 18.81 -4.45
C GLN A 102 -3.28 18.22 -3.30
N ALA A 103 -1.99 18.56 -3.21
CA ALA A 103 -1.12 18.11 -2.11
C ALA A 103 -1.66 18.58 -0.74
N ASN A 104 -2.09 19.83 -0.63
CA ASN A 104 -2.70 20.38 0.59
C ASN A 104 -4.04 19.70 0.92
N ALA A 105 -4.90 19.49 -0.08
CA ALA A 105 -6.17 18.82 0.12
C ALA A 105 -6.01 17.37 0.57
N GLU A 106 -5.01 16.65 0.06
CA GLU A 106 -4.66 15.30 0.54
C GLU A 106 -4.13 15.35 1.98
N ALA A 107 -3.22 16.27 2.31
CA ALA A 107 -2.71 16.42 3.66
C ALA A 107 -3.83 16.69 4.67
N HIS A 108 -4.75 17.58 4.33
CA HIS A 108 -5.95 17.87 5.14
C HIS A 108 -6.84 16.63 5.33
N ALA A 109 -7.16 15.91 4.24
CA ALA A 109 -7.98 14.71 4.29
C ALA A 109 -7.33 13.59 5.14
N TYR A 110 -6.02 13.42 5.02
CA TYR A 110 -5.28 12.47 5.85
C TYR A 110 -5.20 12.92 7.31
N ALA A 111 -5.01 14.21 7.60
CA ALA A 111 -5.00 14.72 8.96
C ALA A 111 -6.30 14.40 9.70
N GLN A 112 -7.44 14.56 9.03
CA GLN A 112 -8.75 14.21 9.60
C GLN A 112 -8.92 12.70 9.81
N ARG A 113 -8.50 11.86 8.85
CA ARG A 113 -8.60 10.39 8.96
C ARG A 113 -7.71 9.86 10.08
N PHE A 114 -6.49 10.36 10.16
CA PHE A 114 -5.53 9.95 11.20
C PHE A 114 -5.81 10.58 12.57
N ALA A 115 -6.75 11.50 12.68
CA ALA A 115 -7.22 11.97 13.99
C ALA A 115 -7.79 10.83 14.85
N GLN A 116 -8.32 9.79 14.20
CA GLN A 116 -8.83 8.58 14.84
C GLN A 116 -7.81 7.44 14.92
N TYR A 117 -6.57 7.67 14.45
CA TYR A 117 -5.52 6.68 14.46
C TYR A 117 -4.96 6.52 15.89
N ALA A 118 -5.11 5.33 16.45
CA ALA A 118 -4.70 4.99 17.81
C ALA A 118 -3.42 4.14 17.86
N GLY A 119 -2.52 4.31 16.87
CA GLY A 119 -1.25 3.57 16.82
C GLY A 119 -1.37 2.15 16.28
N GLN A 120 -2.33 1.87 15.39
CA GLN A 120 -2.45 0.58 14.72
C GLN A 120 -1.15 0.26 13.98
N ARG A 121 -0.74 -1.01 14.03
CA ARG A 121 0.47 -1.46 13.38
C ARG A 121 0.24 -1.65 11.88
N LEU A 122 1.17 -1.14 11.07
CA LEU A 122 1.31 -1.49 9.66
C LEU A 122 2.44 -2.51 9.54
N THR A 123 2.17 -3.65 8.90
CA THR A 123 3.13 -4.72 8.69
C THR A 123 3.31 -4.96 7.20
N VAL A 124 4.53 -4.77 6.68
CA VAL A 124 4.87 -5.15 5.31
C VAL A 124 4.91 -6.68 5.23
N THR A 125 4.19 -7.25 4.27
CA THR A 125 4.07 -8.70 4.11
C THR A 125 4.81 -9.24 2.90
N ARG A 126 4.94 -8.44 1.84
CA ARG A 126 5.61 -8.86 0.60
C ARG A 126 6.07 -7.67 -0.23
N VAL A 127 7.20 -7.83 -0.91
CA VAL A 127 7.65 -6.95 -1.99
C VAL A 127 7.67 -7.74 -3.29
N SER A 128 7.09 -7.18 -4.35
CA SER A 128 6.99 -7.80 -5.68
C SER A 128 7.52 -6.83 -6.74
N PRO A 129 8.80 -6.96 -7.15
CA PRO A 129 9.34 -6.18 -8.25
C PRO A 129 8.57 -6.43 -9.56
N ARG A 130 8.31 -5.37 -10.32
CA ARG A 130 7.58 -5.42 -11.61
C ARG A 130 8.47 -5.07 -12.80
N GLY A 131 9.75 -4.79 -12.57
CA GLY A 131 10.68 -4.27 -13.59
C GLY A 131 10.62 -2.75 -13.71
N ASN A 132 11.57 -2.18 -14.45
CA ASN A 132 11.66 -0.73 -14.73
C ASN A 132 11.60 0.17 -13.48
N GLY A 133 12.17 -0.28 -12.36
CA GLY A 133 12.16 0.46 -11.11
C GLY A 133 10.81 0.47 -10.37
N VAL A 134 9.82 -0.33 -10.81
CA VAL A 134 8.51 -0.43 -10.15
C VAL A 134 8.48 -1.62 -9.21
N SER A 135 8.01 -1.42 -7.98
CA SER A 135 7.73 -2.47 -7.00
C SER A 135 6.32 -2.32 -6.43
N LEU A 136 5.65 -3.44 -6.23
CA LEU A 136 4.44 -3.50 -5.42
C LEU A 136 4.81 -4.00 -4.03
N VAL A 137 4.42 -3.24 -3.00
CA VAL A 137 4.60 -3.60 -1.60
C VAL A 137 3.23 -3.91 -1.01
N ASP A 138 3.04 -5.13 -0.55
CA ASP A 138 1.83 -5.52 0.15
C ASP A 138 2.03 -5.36 1.66
N SER A 139 1.05 -4.82 2.34
CA SER A 139 1.03 -4.65 3.79
C SER A 139 -0.36 -4.87 4.36
N THR A 140 -0.42 -5.09 5.67
CA THR A 140 -1.66 -5.11 6.45
C THR A 140 -1.64 -4.03 7.50
N LEU A 141 -2.77 -3.35 7.69
CA LEU A 141 -3.00 -2.40 8.76
C LEU A 141 -3.96 -3.02 9.77
N ASP A 142 -3.49 -3.20 10.99
CA ASP A 142 -4.32 -3.70 12.08
C ASP A 142 -5.51 -2.75 12.33
N GLN A 143 -6.65 -3.32 12.70
CA GLN A 143 -7.82 -2.56 13.12
C GLN A 143 -8.02 -2.74 14.63
N SER A 144 -8.51 -1.70 15.30
CA SER A 144 -8.86 -1.79 16.72
C SER A 144 -9.97 -2.83 16.97
N ASN A 145 -10.89 -2.95 16.00
CA ASN A 145 -11.97 -3.93 15.99
C ASN A 145 -12.17 -4.41 14.55
N GLY A 146 -11.94 -5.68 14.27
CA GLY A 146 -12.18 -6.29 12.96
C GLY A 146 -10.93 -6.87 12.32
N GLU A 147 -11.09 -7.31 11.07
CA GLU A 147 -10.02 -7.89 10.27
C GLU A 147 -9.03 -6.82 9.82
N PRO A 148 -7.74 -7.16 9.72
CA PRO A 148 -6.74 -6.24 9.19
C PRO A 148 -7.09 -5.80 7.76
N VAL A 149 -6.84 -4.53 7.46
CA VAL A 149 -7.04 -3.98 6.11
C VAL A 149 -5.81 -4.25 5.26
N ALA A 150 -6.02 -4.87 4.09
CA ALA A 150 -4.98 -5.04 3.10
C ALA A 150 -4.68 -3.71 2.39
N ILE A 151 -3.42 -3.32 2.35
CA ILE A 151 -2.93 -2.14 1.65
C ILE A 151 -1.83 -2.59 0.69
N GLN A 152 -1.93 -2.18 -0.57
CA GLN A 152 -0.87 -2.36 -1.55
C GLN A 152 -0.37 -0.99 -1.99
N TRP A 153 0.94 -0.83 -2.01
CA TRP A 153 1.63 0.38 -2.41
C TRP A 153 2.35 0.15 -3.72
N GLU A 154 2.19 1.05 -4.67
CA GLU A 154 3.02 1.09 -5.85
C GLU A 154 4.15 2.08 -5.59
N VAL A 155 5.39 1.61 -5.69
CA VAL A 155 6.60 2.37 -5.42
C VAL A 155 7.43 2.43 -6.70
N HIS A 156 7.78 3.65 -7.13
CA HIS A 156 8.70 3.87 -8.22
C HIS A 156 10.09 4.24 -7.69
N ASN A 157 11.10 3.64 -8.29
CA ASN A 157 12.50 3.94 -8.06
C ASN A 157 13.16 4.24 -9.42
N ASP A 158 13.37 5.52 -9.70
CA ASP A 158 13.97 6.02 -10.93
C ASP A 158 15.51 6.09 -10.86
N GLY A 159 16.11 5.41 -9.87
CA GLY A 159 17.55 5.45 -9.62
C GLY A 159 17.98 6.55 -8.65
N GLN A 160 17.08 7.40 -8.18
CA GLN A 160 17.34 8.40 -7.13
C GLN A 160 16.86 7.88 -5.77
N ARG A 161 15.58 8.05 -5.52
CA ARG A 161 14.96 7.68 -4.25
C ARG A 161 13.59 7.04 -4.51
N PRO A 162 13.32 5.86 -3.92
CA PRO A 162 12.00 5.25 -4.03
C PRO A 162 10.90 6.18 -3.50
N ARG A 163 9.78 6.30 -4.25
CA ARG A 163 8.62 7.10 -3.89
C ARG A 163 7.33 6.35 -4.16
N VAL A 164 6.36 6.54 -3.28
CA VAL A 164 5.01 6.01 -3.47
C VAL A 164 4.30 6.80 -4.57
N VAL A 165 3.69 6.09 -5.52
CA VAL A 165 2.93 6.68 -6.65
C VAL A 165 1.46 6.28 -6.67
N ASP A 166 1.07 5.23 -5.96
CA ASP A 166 -0.33 4.86 -5.71
C ASP A 166 -0.45 4.04 -4.42
N VAL A 167 -1.61 4.14 -3.80
CA VAL A 167 -2.00 3.34 -2.64
C VAL A 167 -3.34 2.69 -2.93
N LYS A 168 -3.41 1.36 -2.81
CA LYS A 168 -4.66 0.61 -2.91
C LYS A 168 -5.08 0.13 -1.53
N VAL A 169 -6.27 0.51 -1.12
CA VAL A 169 -6.87 0.10 0.15
C VAL A 169 -8.05 -0.82 -0.16
N GLY A 170 -8.01 -2.05 0.33
CA GLY A 170 -9.03 -3.05 -0.02
C GLY A 170 -9.13 -3.29 -1.54
N GLY A 171 -8.03 -3.18 -2.28
CA GLY A 171 -7.98 -3.34 -3.74
C GLY A 171 -8.36 -2.09 -4.55
N VAL A 172 -8.79 -1.00 -3.92
CA VAL A 172 -9.21 0.25 -4.58
C VAL A 172 -8.06 1.24 -4.64
N SER A 173 -7.62 1.62 -5.85
CA SER A 173 -6.57 2.62 -6.08
C SER A 173 -7.04 4.02 -5.70
N MET A 174 -6.24 4.72 -4.91
CA MET A 174 -6.55 6.10 -4.53
C MET A 174 -6.37 7.07 -5.70
N VAL A 175 -5.36 6.86 -6.55
CA VAL A 175 -5.15 7.68 -7.75
C VAL A 175 -6.31 7.51 -8.73
N LEU A 176 -6.79 6.29 -8.97
CA LEU A 176 -7.94 6.06 -9.86
C LEU A 176 -9.25 6.63 -9.27
N THR A 177 -9.41 6.55 -7.97
CA THR A 177 -10.56 7.19 -7.27
C THR A 177 -10.52 8.70 -7.48
N ARG A 178 -9.37 9.34 -7.26
CA ARG A 178 -9.21 10.78 -7.50
C ARG A 178 -9.44 11.15 -8.96
N ARG A 179 -8.96 10.32 -9.89
CA ARG A 179 -9.22 10.53 -11.32
C ARG A 179 -10.71 10.55 -11.64
N SER A 180 -11.44 9.59 -11.10
CA SER A 180 -12.89 9.53 -11.27
C SER A 180 -13.61 10.75 -10.69
N ASP A 181 -13.24 11.14 -9.47
CA ASP A 181 -13.82 12.29 -8.78
C ASP A 181 -13.54 13.59 -9.55
N TYR A 182 -12.29 13.82 -9.94
CA TYR A 182 -11.89 15.04 -10.65
C TYR A 182 -12.51 15.12 -12.04
N ASN A 183 -12.50 14.01 -12.79
CA ASN A 183 -13.16 13.96 -14.11
C ASN A 183 -14.66 14.22 -14.00
N SER A 184 -15.33 13.65 -13.01
CA SER A 184 -16.76 13.92 -12.77
C SER A 184 -17.00 15.39 -12.43
N TYR A 185 -16.20 15.96 -11.54
CA TYR A 185 -16.31 17.38 -11.15
C TYR A 185 -16.08 18.31 -12.35
N ILE A 186 -14.99 18.12 -13.09
CA ILE A 186 -14.65 18.93 -14.27
C ILE A 186 -15.78 18.87 -15.29
N ARG A 187 -16.26 17.68 -15.61
CA ARG A 187 -17.37 17.48 -16.60
C ARG A 187 -18.65 18.21 -16.21
N THR A 188 -18.99 18.20 -14.93
CA THR A 188 -20.20 18.89 -14.44
C THR A 188 -20.05 20.40 -14.26
N HIS A 189 -18.80 20.90 -14.36
CA HIS A 189 -18.45 22.34 -14.23
C HIS A 189 -17.86 22.90 -15.52
N GLY A 190 -18.47 22.58 -16.66
CA GLY A 190 -18.13 23.18 -17.97
C GLY A 190 -16.88 22.63 -18.64
N GLY A 191 -16.33 21.51 -18.18
CA GLY A 191 -15.14 20.88 -18.75
C GLY A 191 -13.82 21.61 -18.46
N GLN A 192 -13.83 22.59 -17.55
CA GLN A 192 -12.67 23.42 -17.21
C GLN A 192 -12.01 22.94 -15.92
N VAL A 193 -10.66 23.03 -15.86
CA VAL A 193 -9.88 22.63 -14.68
C VAL A 193 -9.98 23.68 -13.56
N GLU A 194 -10.17 24.94 -13.88
CA GLU A 194 -10.18 26.06 -12.94
C GLU A 194 -11.20 25.90 -11.79
N PRO A 195 -12.47 25.49 -12.04
CA PRO A 195 -13.43 25.25 -10.96
C PRO A 195 -12.97 24.15 -9.98
N LEU A 196 -12.28 23.11 -10.48
CA LEU A 196 -11.73 22.07 -9.61
C LEU A 196 -10.62 22.63 -8.71
N ILE A 197 -9.72 23.45 -9.26
CA ILE A 197 -8.65 24.10 -8.49
C ILE A 197 -9.26 24.94 -7.36
N ALA A 198 -10.25 25.77 -7.70
CA ALA A 198 -10.94 26.62 -6.72
C ALA A 198 -11.63 25.80 -5.61
N GLU A 199 -12.26 24.66 -5.96
CA GLU A 199 -12.88 23.78 -4.97
C GLU A 199 -11.84 23.12 -4.04
N LEU A 200 -10.70 22.67 -4.59
CA LEU A 200 -9.62 22.10 -3.78
C LEU A 200 -9.00 23.15 -2.84
N GLU A 201 -8.83 24.40 -3.31
CA GLU A 201 -8.38 25.53 -2.47
C GLU A 201 -9.37 25.82 -1.33
N ALA A 202 -10.66 25.73 -1.60
CA ALA A 202 -11.69 25.92 -0.59
C ALA A 202 -11.71 24.80 0.46
N ARG A 203 -11.47 23.55 0.03
CA ARG A 203 -11.40 22.40 0.95
C ARG A 203 -10.20 22.45 1.88
N ALA A 204 -9.05 22.90 1.38
CA ALA A 204 -7.84 23.02 2.19
C ALA A 204 -7.89 24.16 3.23
N LYS A 205 -8.95 24.97 3.25
CA LYS A 205 -9.16 26.08 4.21
C LYS A 205 -10.22 25.77 5.27
N ARG A 206 -10.90 24.63 5.18
CA ARG A 206 -11.96 24.20 6.10
C ARG A 206 -11.41 23.33 7.22
#